data_1869fb7adaf431d3e84f8febc7ef091a
#
_entry.id   1869fb7adaf431d3e84f8febc7ef091a
#
_cell.length_a   1.000
_cell.length_b   1.000
_cell.length_c   1.000
_cell.angle_alpha   90.00
_cell.angle_beta   90.00
_cell.angle_gamma   90.00
#
_symmetry.space_group_name_H-M   'P 1'
#
loop_
_entity.id
_entity.type
_entity.pdbx_description
1 polymer ?
#
loop_
_entity_poly.entity_id
_entity_poly.type
_entity_poly.pdbx_seq_one_letter_code
_entity_poly.pdbx_strand_id
1 'polypeptide(L)'
;MSLPPFHLAFPVHDLGAARAFWGGIMGCPEGRSSDAWIDFDFHGHQIVAHLAPGSGDAASNPVDGHDVPVPHFGVVLDMDAWRTLSDRLKAAGVAFVIEPHIRFAGQPGEQATMFFRDPSGNAIEIKAFADLGQLFATG
;
A
#
# COMPACT_ATOMS: atom_id res chain seq x y z
N MET A 1 16.30 15.82 -9.38
CA MET A 1 16.82 14.82 -8.43
C MET A 1 15.73 13.83 -8.08
N SER A 2 16.03 12.57 -8.14
CA SER A 2 15.10 11.54 -7.69
C SER A 2 15.21 11.37 -6.17
N LEU A 3 14.11 10.97 -5.55
CA LEU A 3 14.12 10.59 -4.14
C LEU A 3 14.92 9.30 -3.97
N PRO A 4 15.67 9.15 -2.86
CA PRO A 4 16.29 7.86 -2.58
C PRO A 4 15.20 6.81 -2.31
N PRO A 5 15.37 5.58 -2.81
CA PRO A 5 14.40 4.53 -2.53
C PRO A 5 14.31 4.24 -1.03
N PHE A 6 13.09 4.15 -0.55
CA PHE A 6 12.81 3.71 0.82
C PHE A 6 12.92 2.19 0.89
N HIS A 7 13.35 1.67 2.03
CA HIS A 7 13.46 0.24 2.28
C HIS A 7 12.59 -0.14 3.48
N LEU A 8 11.74 -1.15 3.32
CA LEU A 8 10.89 -1.66 4.38
C LEU A 8 10.83 -3.17 4.29
N ALA A 9 11.04 -3.84 5.43
CA ALA A 9 10.82 -5.28 5.55
C ALA A 9 9.57 -5.52 6.38
N PHE A 10 8.73 -6.48 5.96
CA PHE A 10 7.50 -6.80 6.66
C PHE A 10 7.28 -8.32 6.70
N PRO A 11 6.60 -8.82 7.73
CA PRO A 11 6.41 -10.26 7.88
C PRO A 11 5.29 -10.79 7.00
N VAL A 12 5.49 -11.98 6.44
CA VAL A 12 4.43 -12.70 5.72
C VAL A 12 4.41 -14.14 6.20
N HIS A 13 3.22 -14.76 6.15
CA HIS A 13 3.06 -16.13 6.60
C HIS A 13 3.35 -17.15 5.49
N ASP A 14 3.35 -16.72 4.22
CA ASP A 14 3.50 -17.60 3.07
C ASP A 14 4.06 -16.80 1.90
N LEU A 15 5.22 -17.22 1.38
CA LEU A 15 5.87 -16.51 0.28
C LEU A 15 5.09 -16.63 -1.04
N GLY A 16 4.44 -17.76 -1.28
CA GLY A 16 3.62 -17.94 -2.48
C GLY A 16 2.43 -16.97 -2.50
N ALA A 17 1.76 -16.82 -1.35
CA ALA A 17 0.66 -15.87 -1.22
C ALA A 17 1.15 -14.43 -1.38
N ALA A 18 2.32 -14.10 -0.81
CA ALA A 18 2.92 -12.78 -0.96
C ALA A 18 3.25 -12.48 -2.42
N ARG A 19 3.80 -13.46 -3.13
CA ARG A 19 4.14 -13.31 -4.55
C ARG A 19 2.89 -13.08 -5.39
N ALA A 20 1.82 -13.83 -5.14
CA ALA A 20 0.57 -13.68 -5.87
C ALA A 20 -0.07 -12.30 -5.63
N PHE A 21 0.00 -11.81 -4.40
CA PHE A 21 -0.58 -10.50 -4.06
C PHE A 21 0.31 -9.35 -4.55
N TRP A 22 1.56 -9.29 -4.09
CA TRP A 22 2.45 -8.17 -4.41
C TRP A 22 2.90 -8.15 -5.87
N GLY A 23 3.25 -9.32 -6.40
CA GLY A 23 3.66 -9.44 -7.80
C GLY A 23 2.50 -9.48 -8.77
N GLY A 24 1.45 -10.22 -8.43
CA GLY A 24 0.30 -10.42 -9.31
C GLY A 24 -0.73 -9.30 -9.21
N ILE A 25 -1.34 -9.12 -8.05
CA ILE A 25 -2.43 -8.15 -7.88
C ILE A 25 -1.90 -6.72 -7.89
N MET A 26 -0.88 -6.43 -7.07
CA MET A 26 -0.29 -5.09 -6.98
C MET A 26 0.58 -4.75 -8.19
N GLY A 27 1.07 -5.75 -8.89
CA GLY A 27 1.90 -5.54 -10.07
C GLY A 27 3.31 -5.06 -9.79
N CYS A 28 3.84 -5.35 -8.59
CA CYS A 28 5.20 -4.97 -8.25
C CYS A 28 6.19 -5.95 -8.86
N PRO A 29 7.16 -5.47 -9.68
CA PRO A 29 8.19 -6.37 -10.18
C PRO A 29 8.96 -7.03 -9.04
N GLU A 30 9.25 -8.32 -9.19
CA GLU A 30 10.01 -9.07 -8.20
C GLU A 30 11.51 -8.87 -8.45
N GLY A 31 12.26 -8.61 -7.38
CA GLY A 31 13.71 -8.56 -7.43
C GLY A 31 14.31 -9.90 -7.03
N ARG A 32 15.27 -9.88 -6.09
CA ARG A 32 15.88 -11.10 -5.61
C ARG A 32 14.99 -11.80 -4.59
N SER A 33 15.22 -13.09 -4.41
CA SER A 33 14.48 -13.87 -3.42
C SER A 33 15.33 -15.03 -2.90
N SER A 34 14.88 -15.60 -1.78
CA SER A 34 15.39 -16.83 -1.22
C SER A 34 14.22 -17.67 -0.72
N ASP A 35 14.50 -18.73 0.00
CA ASP A 35 13.45 -19.53 0.62
C ASP A 35 12.78 -18.82 1.81
N ALA A 36 13.29 -17.67 2.22
CA ALA A 36 12.83 -16.96 3.40
C ALA A 36 12.36 -15.52 3.13
N TRP A 37 12.60 -14.99 1.94
CA TRP A 37 12.23 -13.60 1.66
C TRP A 37 12.12 -13.34 0.15
N ILE A 38 11.40 -12.27 -0.20
CA ILE A 38 11.24 -11.79 -1.57
C ILE A 38 11.34 -10.27 -1.58
N ASP A 39 12.19 -9.73 -2.47
CA ASP A 39 12.25 -8.29 -2.74
C ASP A 39 11.22 -7.92 -3.82
N PHE A 40 10.52 -6.80 -3.62
CA PHE A 40 9.63 -6.23 -4.63
C PHE A 40 9.99 -4.77 -4.89
N ASP A 41 9.83 -4.36 -6.13
CA ASP A 41 9.89 -2.96 -6.53
C ASP A 41 8.49 -2.36 -6.35
N PHE A 42 8.31 -1.59 -5.28
CA PHE A 42 7.04 -0.96 -4.94
C PHE A 42 7.10 0.52 -5.32
N HIS A 43 6.72 0.81 -6.55
CA HIS A 43 6.76 2.18 -7.11
C HIS A 43 8.14 2.83 -6.96
N GLY A 44 9.19 2.06 -7.17
CA GLY A 44 10.57 2.52 -7.04
C GLY A 44 11.19 2.36 -5.67
N HIS A 45 10.41 1.92 -4.69
CA HIS A 45 10.93 1.64 -3.34
C HIS A 45 11.12 0.14 -3.15
N GLN A 46 12.07 -0.23 -2.30
CA GLN A 46 12.33 -1.64 -2.02
C GLN A 46 11.54 -2.09 -0.80
N ILE A 47 10.60 -3.01 -1.01
CA ILE A 47 9.96 -3.69 0.11
C ILE A 47 10.34 -5.15 0.08
N VAL A 48 10.43 -5.75 1.26
CA VAL A 48 10.88 -7.14 1.40
C VAL A 48 9.87 -7.92 2.23
N ALA A 49 9.27 -8.93 1.61
CA ALA A 49 8.39 -9.85 2.33
C ALA A 49 9.25 -10.93 2.98
N HIS A 50 9.33 -10.92 4.32
CA HIS A 50 10.08 -11.91 5.10
C HIS A 50 9.16 -12.97 5.64
N LEU A 51 9.49 -14.23 5.40
CA LEU A 51 8.71 -15.34 5.94
C LEU A 51 8.82 -15.35 7.47
N ALA A 52 7.69 -15.16 8.13
CA ALA A 52 7.59 -15.18 9.59
C ALA A 52 6.32 -15.93 9.96
N PRO A 53 6.39 -17.24 10.17
CA PRO A 53 5.21 -18.04 10.52
C PRO A 53 4.52 -17.48 11.77
N GLY A 54 3.20 -17.41 11.73
CA GLY A 54 2.42 -16.83 12.82
C GLY A 54 2.20 -15.33 12.73
N SER A 55 2.72 -14.68 11.69
CA SER A 55 2.41 -13.27 11.44
C SER A 55 0.96 -13.13 10.96
N GLY A 56 0.38 -11.97 11.16
CA GLY A 56 -0.99 -11.69 10.72
C GLY A 56 -1.83 -10.96 11.74
N ASP A 57 -1.33 -10.79 12.97
CA ASP A 57 -2.00 -9.99 13.98
C ASP A 57 -1.69 -8.51 13.74
N ALA A 58 -2.74 -7.70 13.71
CA ALA A 58 -2.59 -6.27 13.46
C ALA A 58 -3.22 -5.46 14.57
N ALA A 59 -2.49 -4.47 15.09
CA ALA A 59 -3.04 -3.44 15.96
C ALA A 59 -3.80 -2.40 15.13
N SER A 60 -4.74 -1.70 15.75
CA SER A 60 -5.47 -0.62 15.08
C SER A 60 -5.75 0.51 16.05
N ASN A 61 -5.89 1.73 15.50
CA ASN A 61 -6.29 2.92 16.24
C ASN A 61 -7.51 3.53 15.57
N PRO A 62 -8.50 4.03 16.35
CA PRO A 62 -9.63 4.73 15.76
C PRO A 62 -9.19 6.11 15.21
N VAL A 63 -9.55 6.39 13.96
CA VAL A 63 -9.31 7.68 13.31
C VAL A 63 -10.55 8.01 12.47
N ASP A 64 -11.15 9.17 12.71
CA ASP A 64 -12.33 9.65 11.96
C ASP A 64 -13.45 8.60 11.86
N GLY A 65 -13.69 7.87 12.94
CA GLY A 65 -14.73 6.86 12.98
C GLY A 65 -14.34 5.53 12.35
N HIS A 66 -13.11 5.37 11.91
CA HIS A 66 -12.58 4.12 11.37
C HIS A 66 -11.50 3.56 12.29
N ASP A 67 -11.45 2.23 12.39
CA ASP A 67 -10.31 1.55 13.01
C ASP A 67 -9.19 1.48 11.97
N VAL A 68 -8.22 2.36 12.14
CA VAL A 68 -7.06 2.43 11.23
C VAL A 68 -5.96 1.51 11.75
N PRO A 69 -5.56 0.50 10.98
CA PRO A 69 -4.47 -0.38 11.40
C PRO A 69 -3.16 0.36 11.59
N VAL A 70 -2.41 -0.02 12.62
CA VAL A 70 -1.08 0.54 12.88
C VAL A 70 -0.15 -0.61 13.31
N PRO A 71 1.03 -0.78 12.68
CA PRO A 71 1.53 0.04 11.60
C PRO A 71 0.80 -0.18 10.27
N HIS A 72 0.90 0.80 9.40
CA HIS A 72 0.54 0.63 7.99
C HIS A 72 1.56 1.38 7.14
N PHE A 73 1.64 1.03 5.87
CA PHE A 73 2.57 1.66 4.95
C PHE A 73 1.94 1.74 3.56
N GLY A 74 2.53 2.55 2.71
CA GLY A 74 2.08 2.69 1.34
C GLY A 74 2.86 3.77 0.63
N VAL A 75 2.30 4.23 -0.48
CA VAL A 75 2.87 5.30 -1.27
C VAL A 75 1.84 6.36 -1.56
N VAL A 76 2.32 7.53 -1.93
CA VAL A 76 1.49 8.64 -2.38
C VAL A 76 1.68 8.76 -3.89
N LEU A 77 0.60 8.57 -4.63
CA LEU A 77 0.61 8.55 -6.09
C LEU A 77 -0.03 9.83 -6.63
N ASP A 78 0.10 10.04 -7.95
CA ASP A 78 -0.80 10.99 -8.61
C ASP A 78 -2.20 10.36 -8.72
N MET A 79 -3.20 11.18 -9.06
CA MET A 79 -4.59 10.72 -9.08
C MET A 79 -4.84 9.63 -10.12
N ASP A 80 -4.20 9.72 -11.30
CA ASP A 80 -4.40 8.73 -12.36
C ASP A 80 -3.83 7.37 -11.97
N ALA A 81 -2.62 7.33 -11.42
CA ALA A 81 -2.00 6.09 -10.96
C ALA A 81 -2.81 5.47 -9.81
N TRP A 82 -3.34 6.30 -8.90
CA TRP A 82 -4.19 5.85 -7.80
C TRP A 82 -5.48 5.20 -8.32
N ARG A 83 -6.15 5.84 -9.30
CA ARG A 83 -7.37 5.28 -9.89
C ARG A 83 -7.09 3.95 -10.59
N THR A 84 -6.01 3.86 -11.35
CA THR A 84 -5.62 2.62 -12.02
C THR A 84 -5.41 1.49 -11.02
N LEU A 85 -4.70 1.76 -9.93
CA LEU A 85 -4.48 0.75 -8.89
C LEU A 85 -5.79 0.38 -8.18
N SER A 86 -6.62 1.36 -7.87
CA SER A 86 -7.93 1.12 -7.26
C SER A 86 -8.79 0.18 -8.11
N ASP A 87 -8.88 0.43 -9.41
CA ASP A 87 -9.64 -0.41 -10.33
C ASP A 87 -9.08 -1.84 -10.38
N ARG A 88 -7.76 -1.95 -10.37
CA ARG A 88 -7.07 -3.25 -10.39
C ARG A 88 -7.37 -4.07 -9.13
N LEU A 89 -7.34 -3.42 -7.97
CA LEU A 89 -7.64 -4.07 -6.69
C LEU A 89 -9.11 -4.51 -6.63
N LYS A 90 -10.02 -3.67 -7.09
CA LYS A 90 -11.45 -4.02 -7.15
C LYS A 90 -11.68 -5.20 -8.08
N ALA A 91 -11.04 -5.21 -9.25
CA ALA A 91 -11.17 -6.30 -10.21
C ALA A 91 -10.64 -7.63 -9.64
N ALA A 92 -9.64 -7.57 -8.76
CA ALA A 92 -9.08 -8.74 -8.10
C ALA A 92 -9.89 -9.21 -6.89
N GLY A 93 -10.96 -8.49 -6.53
CA GLY A 93 -11.80 -8.85 -5.39
C GLY A 93 -11.20 -8.52 -4.03
N VAL A 94 -10.24 -7.60 -3.95
CA VAL A 94 -9.64 -7.19 -2.69
C VAL A 94 -10.68 -6.52 -1.79
N ALA A 95 -10.76 -6.96 -0.54
CA ALA A 95 -11.63 -6.33 0.46
C ALA A 95 -10.90 -5.11 1.05
N PHE A 96 -11.61 -3.99 1.16
CA PHE A 96 -11.03 -2.75 1.68
C PHE A 96 -11.37 -2.55 3.15
N VAL A 97 -10.39 -2.12 3.93
CA VAL A 97 -10.61 -1.63 5.30
C VAL A 97 -11.29 -0.25 5.22
N ILE A 98 -10.81 0.60 4.31
CA ILE A 98 -11.44 1.85 3.96
C ILE A 98 -11.57 1.87 2.44
N GLU A 99 -12.81 1.96 1.95
CA GLU A 99 -13.11 1.97 0.53
C GLU A 99 -12.42 3.14 -0.16
N PRO A 100 -11.94 2.95 -1.41
CA PRO A 100 -11.37 4.05 -2.18
C PRO A 100 -12.32 5.24 -2.24
N HIS A 101 -11.85 6.42 -1.86
CA HIS A 101 -12.64 7.63 -1.96
C HIS A 101 -11.77 8.86 -2.18
N ILE A 102 -12.37 9.88 -2.74
CA ILE A 102 -11.71 11.13 -3.10
C ILE A 102 -12.31 12.24 -2.27
N ARG A 103 -11.44 13.08 -1.69
CA ARG A 103 -11.83 14.26 -0.91
C ARG A 103 -11.50 15.51 -1.70
N PHE A 104 -12.33 16.54 -1.54
CA PHE A 104 -12.13 17.85 -2.15
C PHE A 104 -12.01 17.78 -3.69
N ALA A 105 -12.82 16.93 -4.32
CA ALA A 105 -12.79 16.74 -5.77
C ALA A 105 -12.94 18.05 -6.52
N GLY A 106 -12.07 18.28 -7.51
CA GLY A 106 -12.09 19.50 -8.32
C GLY A 106 -11.52 20.73 -7.64
N GLN A 107 -10.99 20.61 -6.42
CA GLN A 107 -10.41 21.72 -5.66
C GLN A 107 -8.89 21.54 -5.56
N PRO A 108 -8.14 22.61 -5.22
CA PRO A 108 -6.67 22.50 -5.14
C PRO A 108 -6.15 21.46 -4.15
N GLY A 109 -6.91 21.16 -3.11
CA GLY A 109 -6.55 20.14 -2.13
C GLY A 109 -7.08 18.75 -2.43
N GLU A 110 -7.51 18.49 -3.67
CA GLU A 110 -8.05 17.17 -4.03
C GLU A 110 -7.06 16.06 -3.66
N GLN A 111 -7.57 15.07 -2.94
CA GLN A 111 -6.76 13.96 -2.45
C GLN A 111 -7.63 12.70 -2.37
N ALA A 112 -6.97 11.56 -2.31
CA ALA A 112 -7.64 10.27 -2.27
C ALA A 112 -6.91 9.32 -1.35
N THR A 113 -7.64 8.31 -0.86
CA THR A 113 -7.05 7.25 -0.07
C THR A 113 -7.84 5.95 -0.24
N MET A 114 -7.17 4.85 0.05
CA MET A 114 -7.77 3.54 0.23
C MET A 114 -6.90 2.72 1.18
N PHE A 115 -7.55 1.86 1.97
CA PHE A 115 -6.87 0.96 2.91
C PHE A 115 -7.25 -0.48 2.61
N PHE A 116 -6.28 -1.36 2.60
CA PHE A 116 -6.51 -2.79 2.43
C PHE A 116 -5.40 -3.57 3.12
N ARG A 117 -5.52 -4.90 3.13
CA ARG A 117 -4.52 -5.77 3.75
C ARG A 117 -3.98 -6.75 2.72
N ASP A 118 -2.71 -7.11 2.89
CA ASP A 118 -2.15 -8.22 2.12
C ASP A 118 -2.61 -9.56 2.73
N PRO A 119 -2.28 -10.71 2.11
CA PRO A 119 -2.74 -12.01 2.64
C PRO A 119 -2.25 -12.33 4.05
N SER A 120 -1.23 -11.66 4.53
CA SER A 120 -0.66 -11.88 5.87
C SER A 120 -1.17 -10.85 6.90
N GLY A 121 -2.12 -10.00 6.51
CA GLY A 121 -2.69 -9.01 7.40
C GLY A 121 -1.91 -7.70 7.48
N ASN A 122 -0.86 -7.55 6.70
CA ASN A 122 -0.14 -6.27 6.64
C ASN A 122 -1.06 -5.19 6.06
N ALA A 123 -1.14 -4.05 6.73
CA ALA A 123 -2.04 -2.98 6.35
C ALA A 123 -1.34 -2.02 5.39
N ILE A 124 -2.02 -1.67 4.31
CA ILE A 124 -1.51 -0.80 3.27
C ILE A 124 -2.48 0.36 3.07
N GLU A 125 -1.94 1.57 3.02
CA GLU A 125 -2.69 2.75 2.62
C GLU A 125 -2.08 3.31 1.34
N ILE A 126 -2.87 3.48 0.29
CA ILE A 126 -2.43 4.14 -0.93
C ILE A 126 -3.13 5.48 -1.02
N LYS A 127 -2.33 6.53 -0.99
CA LYS A 127 -2.83 7.90 -1.02
C LYS A 127 -2.57 8.52 -2.38
N ALA A 128 -3.27 9.60 -2.67
CA ALA A 128 -2.99 10.41 -3.84
C ALA A 128 -3.30 11.88 -3.55
N PHE A 129 -2.61 12.75 -4.25
CA PHE A 129 -2.89 14.17 -4.28
C PHE A 129 -2.91 14.62 -5.72
N ALA A 130 -3.87 15.48 -6.07
CA ALA A 130 -3.89 16.12 -7.39
C ALA A 130 -2.66 16.99 -7.57
N ASP A 131 -2.21 17.63 -6.48
CA ASP A 131 -0.97 18.40 -6.45
C ASP A 131 -0.09 17.81 -5.33
N LEU A 132 0.94 17.05 -5.72
CA LEU A 132 1.86 16.42 -4.77
C LEU A 132 2.60 17.45 -3.91
N GLY A 133 2.69 18.70 -4.35
CA GLY A 133 3.23 19.78 -3.53
C GLY A 133 2.43 20.06 -2.27
N GLN A 134 1.18 19.59 -2.20
CA GLN A 134 0.33 19.76 -1.01
C GLN A 134 0.59 18.70 0.08
N LEU A 135 1.37 17.68 -0.20
CA LEU A 135 1.58 16.57 0.74
C LEU A 135 2.10 17.02 2.10
N PHE A 136 2.99 18.00 2.11
CA PHE A 136 3.57 18.55 3.33
C PHE A 136 3.08 19.95 3.67
N ALA A 137 1.97 20.38 3.08
CA ALA A 137 1.40 21.68 3.35
C ALA A 137 0.96 21.79 4.82
N THR A 138 1.21 22.94 5.45
CA THR A 138 0.93 23.16 6.87
C THR A 138 -0.27 24.05 7.14
N GLY A 139 -0.94 24.52 6.10
CA GLY A 139 -2.06 25.45 6.27
C GLY A 139 -3.25 25.26 5.37
#